data_fc1b5ea0010caf64a5955a2f7f72ca7d
#
_entry.id   fc1b5ea0010caf64a5955a2f7f72ca7d
#
_cell.length_a   1.000
_cell.length_b   1.000
_cell.length_c   1.000
_cell.angle_alpha   90.00
_cell.angle_beta   90.00
_cell.angle_gamma   90.00
#
_symmetry.space_group_name_H-M   'P 1'
#
loop_
_entity.id
_entity.type
_entity.pdbx_description
1 polymer ?
#
loop_
_entity_poly.entity_id
_entity_poly.type
_entity_poly.pdbx_seq_one_letter_code
_entity_poly.pdbx_strand_id
1 'polypeptide(L)'
;MDAMALDSWVPFRNEGAAVRCRLFCFPHAAGNAALYRPLRRFMPSDVDLCPVELPGRAARLEEPPFTSMTALIEVLHHALRPLMVVPFGFFGHSVGAWMAHEAARRLRSADGRAAAHLFVSARRSPDRARADLAPARARSDRDLLAMLRRFGGTPTAIMERPELIAALLPALRADLALVEDYAIEPGDRIACPITAFGGTDDLSHSGALQSWRDLTCGTFRSCIFPGGHFYFSTAAEALAKEIVEDLRTSVGLQAAGARSPS
;
A
#
# COMPACT_ATOMS: atom_id res chain seq x y z
N MET A 1 -7.51 5.60 -22.14
CA MET A 1 -7.74 6.38 -20.89
C MET A 1 -7.05 7.71 -21.06
N ASP A 2 -7.76 8.80 -20.81
CA ASP A 2 -7.22 10.16 -20.93
C ASP A 2 -6.11 10.37 -19.88
N ALA A 3 -5.07 11.16 -20.22
CA ALA A 3 -3.96 11.47 -19.31
C ALA A 3 -4.47 12.09 -17.98
N MET A 4 -5.50 12.91 -18.04
CA MET A 4 -6.17 13.49 -16.86
C MET A 4 -6.74 12.42 -15.93
N ALA A 5 -7.28 11.32 -16.46
CA ALA A 5 -7.78 10.23 -15.63
C ALA A 5 -6.65 9.47 -14.92
N LEU A 6 -5.48 9.34 -15.56
CA LEU A 6 -4.32 8.72 -14.96
C LEU A 6 -3.72 9.58 -13.83
N ASP A 7 -3.69 10.91 -14.02
CA ASP A 7 -3.20 11.88 -13.03
C ASP A 7 -4.04 11.86 -11.76
N SER A 8 -5.33 11.60 -11.86
CA SER A 8 -6.19 11.49 -10.68
C SER A 8 -5.87 10.25 -9.83
N TRP A 9 -5.40 9.15 -10.46
CA TRP A 9 -5.03 7.92 -9.74
C TRP A 9 -3.61 7.94 -9.18
N VAL A 10 -2.66 8.60 -9.88
CA VAL A 10 -1.24 8.65 -9.48
C VAL A 10 -0.71 10.08 -9.64
N PRO A 11 -1.11 10.99 -8.73
CA PRO A 11 -0.89 12.43 -8.89
C PRO A 11 0.58 12.86 -8.76
N PHE A 12 1.45 12.00 -8.24
CA PHE A 12 2.85 12.35 -7.93
C PHE A 12 3.87 11.48 -8.65
N ARG A 13 3.50 10.86 -9.79
CA ARG A 13 4.44 10.06 -10.57
C ARG A 13 5.55 10.90 -11.23
N ASN A 14 6.65 10.26 -11.53
CA ASN A 14 7.72 10.85 -12.33
C ASN A 14 7.59 10.38 -13.79
N GLU A 15 7.60 11.32 -14.73
CA GLU A 15 7.54 11.04 -16.17
C GLU A 15 8.93 11.07 -16.83
N GLY A 16 10.01 11.20 -16.05
CA GLY A 16 11.38 11.29 -16.57
C GLY A 16 11.84 10.01 -17.26
N ALA A 17 12.64 10.17 -18.31
CA ALA A 17 13.22 9.06 -19.10
C ALA A 17 14.17 8.14 -18.29
N ALA A 18 14.56 8.55 -17.08
CA ALA A 18 15.44 7.78 -16.20
C ALA A 18 14.73 6.66 -15.44
N VAL A 19 13.39 6.63 -15.43
CA VAL A 19 12.60 5.64 -14.67
C VAL A 19 12.83 4.24 -15.26
N ARG A 20 13.39 3.35 -14.44
CA ARG A 20 13.63 1.95 -14.77
C ARG A 20 12.70 0.99 -14.09
N CYS A 21 12.06 1.44 -13.01
CA CYS A 21 11.08 0.63 -12.29
C CYS A 21 10.09 1.53 -11.55
N ARG A 22 8.89 1.02 -11.27
CA ARG A 22 7.83 1.73 -10.53
C ARG A 22 7.40 0.99 -9.29
N LEU A 23 7.08 1.74 -8.24
CA LEU A 23 6.51 1.22 -7.01
C LEU A 23 5.15 1.88 -6.77
N PHE A 24 4.07 1.12 -7.01
CA PHE A 24 2.71 1.59 -6.71
C PHE A 24 2.42 1.44 -5.23
N CYS A 25 2.02 2.54 -4.57
CA CYS A 25 1.88 2.59 -3.12
C CYS A 25 0.42 2.80 -2.71
N PHE A 26 -0.17 1.84 -2.00
CA PHE A 26 -1.56 1.86 -1.53
C PHE A 26 -1.63 2.36 -0.10
N PRO A 27 -2.46 3.39 0.18
CA PRO A 27 -2.54 4.00 1.50
C PRO A 27 -3.28 3.12 2.53
N HIS A 28 -3.14 3.49 3.81
CA HIS A 28 -3.99 2.97 4.87
C HIS A 28 -5.43 3.50 4.75
N ALA A 29 -6.35 2.98 5.59
CA ALA A 29 -7.74 3.44 5.63
C ALA A 29 -7.84 4.96 5.84
N ALA A 30 -8.60 5.65 4.98
CA ALA A 30 -8.71 7.10 4.86
C ALA A 30 -7.40 7.85 4.55
N GLY A 31 -6.29 7.14 4.30
CA GLY A 31 -5.05 7.73 3.82
C GLY A 31 -5.14 8.21 2.38
N ASN A 32 -4.25 9.10 1.97
CA ASN A 32 -4.14 9.62 0.61
C ASN A 32 -2.70 9.52 0.08
N ALA A 33 -2.49 9.88 -1.18
CA ALA A 33 -1.19 9.78 -1.83
C ALA A 33 -0.07 10.60 -1.15
N ALA A 34 -0.41 11.69 -0.45
CA ALA A 34 0.57 12.52 0.26
C ALA A 34 1.26 11.80 1.44
N LEU A 35 0.69 10.69 1.93
CA LEU A 35 1.28 9.82 2.95
C LEU A 35 2.72 9.42 2.62
N TYR A 36 3.01 9.22 1.34
CA TYR A 36 4.29 8.70 0.86
C TYR A 36 5.32 9.78 0.51
N ARG A 37 5.02 11.07 0.74
CA ARG A 37 5.98 12.18 0.50
C ARG A 37 7.29 12.05 1.28
N PRO A 38 7.30 11.63 2.56
CA PRO A 38 8.56 11.40 3.27
C PRO A 38 9.44 10.33 2.60
N LEU A 39 8.83 9.22 2.18
CA LEU A 39 9.53 8.11 1.53
C LEU A 39 10.13 8.52 0.18
N ARG A 40 9.42 9.37 -0.58
CA ARG A 40 9.87 9.85 -1.90
C ARG A 40 11.22 10.55 -1.88
N ARG A 41 11.57 11.22 -0.77
CA ARG A 41 12.84 11.95 -0.63
C ARG A 41 14.06 11.05 -0.68
N PHE A 42 13.87 9.77 -0.36
CA PHE A 42 14.94 8.76 -0.30
C PHE A 42 14.90 7.79 -1.47
N MET A 43 13.98 7.98 -2.43
CA MET A 43 13.95 7.16 -3.64
C MET A 43 14.98 7.65 -4.65
N PRO A 44 15.77 6.74 -5.25
CA PRO A 44 16.67 7.09 -6.34
C PRO A 44 15.88 7.46 -7.60
N SER A 45 16.49 8.20 -8.51
CA SER A 45 15.84 8.73 -9.72
C SER A 45 15.37 7.67 -10.72
N ASP A 46 15.92 6.47 -10.64
CA ASP A 46 15.55 5.31 -11.48
C ASP A 46 14.35 4.50 -10.92
N VAL A 47 13.91 4.82 -9.69
CA VAL A 47 12.72 4.21 -9.06
C VAL A 47 11.63 5.26 -8.89
N ASP A 48 10.56 5.14 -9.66
CA ASP A 48 9.41 6.04 -9.53
C ASP A 48 8.45 5.54 -8.45
N LEU A 49 8.31 6.33 -7.39
CA LEU A 49 7.30 6.10 -6.37
C LEU A 49 5.95 6.64 -6.88
N CYS A 50 4.99 5.76 -7.05
CA CYS A 50 3.66 6.01 -7.60
C CYS A 50 2.58 5.85 -6.51
N PRO A 51 2.38 6.84 -5.61
CA PRO A 51 1.32 6.78 -4.62
C PRO A 51 -0.05 6.80 -5.28
N VAL A 52 -0.91 5.86 -4.90
CA VAL A 52 -2.28 5.73 -5.41
C VAL A 52 -3.21 6.64 -4.62
N GLU A 53 -3.99 7.47 -5.33
CA GLU A 53 -5.05 8.31 -4.77
C GLU A 53 -6.41 7.66 -5.03
N LEU A 54 -7.07 7.24 -3.96
CA LEU A 54 -8.40 6.62 -4.05
C LEU A 54 -9.52 7.67 -4.07
N PRO A 55 -10.71 7.37 -4.64
CA PRO A 55 -11.89 8.23 -4.55
C PRO A 55 -12.33 8.49 -3.10
N GLY A 56 -13.07 9.57 -2.89
CA GLY A 56 -13.59 9.98 -1.59
C GLY A 56 -12.60 10.72 -0.70
N ARG A 57 -11.46 11.21 -1.28
CA ARG A 57 -10.42 11.93 -0.51
C ARG A 57 -9.60 12.89 -1.37
N ALA A 58 -8.92 13.85 -0.70
CA ALA A 58 -8.03 14.84 -1.33
C ALA A 58 -8.68 15.50 -2.57
N ALA A 59 -8.03 15.45 -3.74
CA ALA A 59 -8.55 16.01 -4.97
C ALA A 59 -9.78 15.25 -5.52
N ARG A 60 -10.09 14.06 -4.98
CA ARG A 60 -11.20 13.19 -5.40
C ARG A 60 -12.29 13.08 -4.32
N LEU A 61 -12.39 14.07 -3.42
CA LEU A 61 -13.29 14.06 -2.27
C LEU A 61 -14.77 13.84 -2.65
N GLU A 62 -15.21 14.44 -3.75
CA GLU A 62 -16.60 14.36 -4.22
C GLU A 62 -16.93 13.03 -4.94
N GLU A 63 -15.92 12.21 -5.24
CA GLU A 63 -16.16 10.93 -5.88
C GLU A 63 -16.57 9.88 -4.82
N PRO A 64 -17.55 9.00 -5.12
CA PRO A 64 -17.94 7.95 -4.18
C PRO A 64 -16.79 6.97 -3.93
N PRO A 65 -16.45 6.68 -2.67
CA PRO A 65 -15.41 5.71 -2.34
C PRO A 65 -15.88 4.29 -2.64
N PHE A 66 -14.94 3.39 -2.97
CA PHE A 66 -15.21 1.97 -3.16
C PHE A 66 -15.44 1.25 -1.83
N THR A 67 -16.40 0.33 -1.80
CA THR A 67 -16.71 -0.55 -0.67
C THR A 67 -16.49 -2.03 -0.99
N SER A 68 -16.12 -2.37 -2.23
CA SER A 68 -15.80 -3.71 -2.70
C SER A 68 -14.35 -3.77 -3.18
N MET A 69 -13.55 -4.68 -2.62
CA MET A 69 -12.15 -4.91 -3.01
C MET A 69 -12.06 -5.30 -4.50
N THR A 70 -12.90 -6.21 -4.95
CA THR A 70 -12.92 -6.66 -6.35
C THR A 70 -13.19 -5.50 -7.30
N ALA A 71 -14.20 -4.69 -7.03
CA ALA A 71 -14.54 -3.55 -7.88
C ALA A 71 -13.42 -2.50 -7.91
N LEU A 72 -12.80 -2.21 -6.75
CA LEU A 72 -11.67 -1.30 -6.66
C LEU A 72 -10.49 -1.80 -7.51
N ILE A 73 -10.10 -3.06 -7.35
CA ILE A 73 -8.93 -3.61 -8.03
C ILE A 73 -9.16 -3.75 -9.54
N GLU A 74 -10.37 -4.02 -9.99
CA GLU A 74 -10.72 -3.99 -11.42
C GLU A 74 -10.46 -2.62 -12.05
N VAL A 75 -10.95 -1.56 -11.41
CA VAL A 75 -10.74 -0.19 -11.89
C VAL A 75 -9.27 0.20 -11.81
N LEU A 76 -8.58 -0.11 -10.71
CA LEU A 76 -7.15 0.14 -10.55
C LEU A 76 -6.30 -0.60 -11.59
N HIS A 77 -6.62 -1.84 -11.92
CA HIS A 77 -5.93 -2.59 -12.96
C HIS A 77 -5.94 -1.83 -14.29
N HIS A 78 -7.12 -1.36 -14.72
CA HIS A 78 -7.24 -0.58 -15.95
C HIS A 78 -6.53 0.78 -15.86
N ALA A 79 -6.63 1.45 -14.71
CA ALA A 79 -6.03 2.76 -14.49
C ALA A 79 -4.50 2.73 -14.47
N LEU A 80 -3.89 1.73 -13.83
CA LEU A 80 -2.45 1.65 -13.65
C LEU A 80 -1.72 0.97 -14.82
N ARG A 81 -2.43 0.22 -15.67
CA ARG A 81 -1.86 -0.55 -16.79
C ARG A 81 -0.94 0.28 -17.71
N PRO A 82 -1.27 1.53 -18.09
CA PRO A 82 -0.38 2.36 -18.92
C PRO A 82 0.98 2.65 -18.27
N LEU A 83 1.07 2.60 -16.94
CA LEU A 83 2.32 2.80 -16.19
C LEU A 83 3.13 1.52 -16.01
N MET A 84 2.58 0.34 -16.28
CA MET A 84 3.23 -0.96 -16.12
C MET A 84 4.07 -1.36 -17.36
N VAL A 85 4.65 -0.37 -18.04
CA VAL A 85 5.51 -0.58 -19.24
C VAL A 85 6.97 -0.84 -18.84
N VAL A 86 7.35 -0.55 -17.61
CA VAL A 86 8.63 -0.92 -16.99
C VAL A 86 8.36 -1.93 -15.87
N PRO A 87 9.37 -2.66 -15.37
CA PRO A 87 9.23 -3.49 -14.17
C PRO A 87 8.60 -2.70 -13.02
N PHE A 88 7.75 -3.33 -12.23
CA PHE A 88 7.05 -2.66 -11.15
C PHE A 88 6.86 -3.57 -9.92
N GLY A 89 6.71 -2.94 -8.77
CA GLY A 89 6.31 -3.56 -7.52
C GLY A 89 5.09 -2.88 -6.90
N PHE A 90 4.56 -3.49 -5.87
CA PHE A 90 3.49 -2.93 -5.05
C PHE A 90 3.95 -2.75 -3.61
N PHE A 91 3.58 -1.65 -3.01
CA PHE A 91 3.70 -1.40 -1.58
C PHE A 91 2.32 -1.09 -1.01
N GLY A 92 1.96 -1.69 0.11
CA GLY A 92 0.72 -1.37 0.81
C GLY A 92 0.90 -1.27 2.31
N HIS A 93 0.31 -0.23 2.92
CA HIS A 93 0.34 -0.04 4.36
C HIS A 93 -1.04 -0.29 4.98
N SER A 94 -1.13 -1.07 6.04
CA SER A 94 -2.37 -1.39 6.75
C SER A 94 -3.43 -2.00 5.79
N VAL A 95 -4.60 -1.39 5.61
CA VAL A 95 -5.60 -1.81 4.61
C VAL A 95 -4.99 -1.88 3.20
N GLY A 96 -4.10 -0.94 2.86
CA GLY A 96 -3.38 -0.94 1.59
C GLY A 96 -2.53 -2.18 1.33
N ALA A 97 -2.09 -2.91 2.36
CA ALA A 97 -1.36 -4.17 2.19
C ALA A 97 -2.23 -5.25 1.51
N TRP A 98 -3.52 -5.29 1.83
CA TRP A 98 -4.45 -6.21 1.18
C TRP A 98 -4.83 -5.73 -0.23
N MET A 99 -4.96 -4.40 -0.44
CA MET A 99 -5.14 -3.84 -1.79
C MET A 99 -3.95 -4.19 -2.70
N ALA A 100 -2.71 -4.04 -2.20
CA ALA A 100 -1.49 -4.36 -2.93
C ALA A 100 -1.39 -5.86 -3.27
N HIS A 101 -1.76 -6.73 -2.33
CA HIS A 101 -1.79 -8.18 -2.53
C HIS A 101 -2.84 -8.57 -3.59
N GLU A 102 -4.07 -8.06 -3.48
CA GLU A 102 -5.12 -8.35 -4.46
C GLU A 102 -4.77 -7.80 -5.84
N ALA A 103 -4.14 -6.62 -5.93
CA ALA A 103 -3.63 -6.10 -7.20
C ALA A 103 -2.58 -7.03 -7.83
N ALA A 104 -1.63 -7.55 -7.03
CA ALA A 104 -0.63 -8.50 -7.50
C ALA A 104 -1.25 -9.83 -7.96
N ARG A 105 -2.24 -10.32 -7.23
CA ARG A 105 -2.99 -11.55 -7.54
C ARG A 105 -3.79 -11.42 -8.83
N ARG A 106 -4.51 -10.30 -8.99
CA ARG A 106 -5.37 -10.03 -10.15
C ARG A 106 -4.56 -9.89 -11.43
N LEU A 107 -3.42 -9.20 -11.38
CA LEU A 107 -2.53 -9.04 -12.54
C LEU A 107 -2.05 -10.37 -13.08
N ARG A 108 -1.68 -11.30 -12.21
CA ARG A 108 -1.24 -12.63 -12.62
C ARG A 108 -2.34 -13.37 -13.39
N SER A 109 -3.60 -13.25 -12.94
CA SER A 109 -4.72 -13.97 -13.56
C SER A 109 -5.21 -13.33 -14.88
N ALA A 110 -5.12 -11.98 -14.99
CA ALA A 110 -5.68 -11.26 -16.13
C ALA A 110 -4.72 -11.10 -17.32
N ASP A 111 -3.45 -10.76 -17.06
CA ASP A 111 -2.49 -10.35 -18.10
C ASP A 111 -1.26 -11.28 -18.21
N GLY A 112 -1.14 -12.30 -17.38
CA GLY A 112 0.08 -13.11 -17.26
C GLY A 112 1.29 -12.34 -16.76
N ARG A 113 1.13 -11.05 -16.40
CA ARG A 113 2.17 -10.20 -15.84
C ARG A 113 2.24 -10.42 -14.33
N ALA A 114 3.45 -10.40 -13.77
CA ALA A 114 3.67 -10.47 -12.34
C ALA A 114 4.32 -9.17 -11.87
N ALA A 115 3.93 -8.69 -10.68
CA ALA A 115 4.72 -7.71 -9.98
C ALA A 115 6.10 -8.31 -9.68
N ALA A 116 7.16 -7.49 -9.75
CA ALA A 116 8.51 -7.93 -9.44
C ALA A 116 8.68 -8.18 -7.93
N HIS A 117 7.97 -7.43 -7.09
CA HIS A 117 8.00 -7.56 -5.63
C HIS A 117 6.71 -7.03 -5.01
N LEU A 118 6.26 -7.66 -3.92
CA LEU A 118 5.19 -7.16 -3.05
C LEU A 118 5.76 -6.78 -1.68
N PHE A 119 5.53 -5.52 -1.29
CA PHE A 119 5.86 -5.01 0.03
C PHE A 119 4.58 -4.80 0.83
N VAL A 120 4.48 -5.42 1.99
CA VAL A 120 3.32 -5.33 2.88
C VAL A 120 3.75 -4.75 4.23
N SER A 121 2.98 -3.83 4.77
CA SER A 121 3.36 -3.06 5.95
C SER A 121 2.23 -3.02 6.99
N ALA A 122 2.60 -3.30 8.25
CA ALA A 122 1.74 -3.13 9.42
C ALA A 122 0.38 -3.87 9.32
N ARG A 123 0.35 -5.04 8.69
CA ARG A 123 -0.87 -5.83 8.52
C ARG A 123 -0.55 -7.33 8.43
N ARG A 124 -1.40 -8.16 9.04
CA ARG A 124 -1.39 -9.62 8.81
C ARG A 124 -1.94 -9.95 7.43
N SER A 125 -1.64 -11.14 6.96
CA SER A 125 -2.19 -11.66 5.70
C SER A 125 -3.72 -11.83 5.75
N PRO A 126 -4.40 -11.74 4.60
CA PRO A 126 -5.86 -11.83 4.56
C PRO A 126 -6.42 -13.20 4.98
N ASP A 127 -5.71 -14.30 4.75
CA ASP A 127 -6.09 -15.67 5.18
C ASP A 127 -6.07 -15.85 6.71
N ARG A 128 -5.39 -14.97 7.43
CA ARG A 128 -5.32 -14.93 8.89
C ARG A 128 -6.13 -13.79 9.49
N ALA A 129 -6.99 -13.15 8.68
CA ALA A 129 -7.90 -12.14 9.19
C ALA A 129 -8.89 -12.79 10.17
N ARG A 130 -9.01 -12.18 11.34
CA ARG A 130 -10.01 -12.61 12.32
C ARG A 130 -11.33 -11.91 12.04
N ALA A 131 -12.41 -12.68 12.04
CA ALA A 131 -13.79 -12.19 11.95
C ALA A 131 -14.27 -11.42 13.20
N ASP A 132 -13.36 -11.15 14.16
CA ASP A 132 -13.70 -10.70 15.52
C ASP A 132 -14.08 -9.21 15.63
N LEU A 133 -14.05 -8.45 14.52
CA LEU A 133 -14.39 -7.03 14.54
C LEU A 133 -15.78 -6.80 13.98
N ALA A 134 -16.61 -6.06 14.74
CA ALA A 134 -17.89 -5.59 14.22
C ALA A 134 -17.72 -4.92 12.84
N PRO A 135 -18.62 -5.18 11.88
CA PRO A 135 -18.56 -4.58 10.54
C PRO A 135 -18.42 -3.05 10.59
N ALA A 136 -17.65 -2.46 9.66
CA ALA A 136 -17.43 -1.00 9.62
C ALA A 136 -18.76 -0.23 9.51
N ARG A 137 -19.72 -0.81 8.77
CA ARG A 137 -21.07 -0.27 8.65
C ARG A 137 -21.83 -0.22 9.98
N ALA A 138 -21.50 -1.10 10.93
CA ALA A 138 -22.15 -1.16 12.25
C ALA A 138 -21.42 -0.31 13.31
N ARG A 139 -20.22 0.21 13.02
CA ARG A 139 -19.46 1.04 13.95
C ARG A 139 -20.00 2.46 14.00
N SER A 140 -20.15 3.01 15.20
CA SER A 140 -20.43 4.43 15.37
C SER A 140 -19.26 5.30 14.94
N ASP A 141 -19.51 6.59 14.65
CA ASP A 141 -18.43 7.57 14.40
C ASP A 141 -17.50 7.66 15.59
N ARG A 142 -18.03 7.55 16.81
CA ARG A 142 -17.22 7.51 18.04
C ARG A 142 -16.21 6.37 18.03
N ASP A 143 -16.61 5.17 17.61
CA ASP A 143 -15.73 3.99 17.55
C ASP A 143 -14.65 4.17 16.49
N LEU A 144 -15.02 4.72 15.33
CA LEU A 144 -14.07 5.03 14.25
C LEU A 144 -13.04 6.08 14.69
N LEU A 145 -13.48 7.12 15.40
CA LEU A 145 -12.58 8.12 15.97
C LEU A 145 -11.66 7.55 17.04
N ALA A 146 -12.18 6.66 17.90
CA ALA A 146 -11.36 5.95 18.89
C ALA A 146 -10.29 5.09 18.19
N MET A 147 -10.64 4.44 17.10
CA MET A 147 -9.72 3.66 16.28
C MET A 147 -8.60 4.55 15.68
N LEU A 148 -8.94 5.69 15.07
CA LEU A 148 -7.96 6.64 14.53
C LEU A 148 -6.99 7.14 15.59
N ARG A 149 -7.50 7.46 16.80
CA ARG A 149 -6.65 7.87 17.94
C ARG A 149 -5.71 6.75 18.39
N ARG A 150 -6.22 5.51 18.46
CA ARG A 150 -5.45 4.34 18.91
C ARG A 150 -4.29 4.01 17.97
N PHE A 151 -4.51 4.03 16.67
CA PHE A 151 -3.45 3.72 15.70
C PHE A 151 -2.53 4.92 15.45
N GLY A 152 -3.01 6.15 15.64
CA GLY A 152 -2.28 7.36 15.27
C GLY A 152 -2.31 7.60 13.75
N GLY A 153 -1.37 8.41 13.24
CA GLY A 153 -1.24 8.70 11.81
C GLY A 153 -2.13 9.81 11.28
N THR A 154 -3.26 10.11 11.93
CA THR A 154 -4.07 11.29 11.61
C THR A 154 -3.51 12.50 12.35
N PRO A 155 -3.09 13.58 11.64
CA PRO A 155 -2.55 14.78 12.28
C PRO A 155 -3.52 15.38 13.32
N THR A 156 -2.98 15.87 14.43
CA THR A 156 -3.77 16.52 15.51
C THR A 156 -4.64 17.64 14.95
N ALA A 157 -4.13 18.43 14.02
CA ALA A 157 -4.86 19.52 13.37
C ALA A 157 -6.14 19.04 12.62
N ILE A 158 -6.18 17.78 12.18
CA ILE A 158 -7.39 17.17 11.60
C ILE A 158 -8.30 16.66 12.72
N MET A 159 -7.72 16.02 13.73
CA MET A 159 -8.48 15.43 14.85
C MET A 159 -9.21 16.46 15.71
N GLU A 160 -8.76 17.72 15.69
CA GLU A 160 -9.36 18.83 16.43
C GLU A 160 -10.44 19.59 15.65
N ARG A 161 -10.66 19.25 14.35
CA ARG A 161 -11.62 19.95 13.50
C ARG A 161 -12.78 19.01 13.10
N PRO A 162 -13.98 19.23 13.67
CA PRO A 162 -15.14 18.38 13.36
C PRO A 162 -15.49 18.29 11.87
N GLU A 163 -15.32 19.37 11.13
CA GLU A 163 -15.58 19.43 9.69
C GLU A 163 -14.61 18.55 8.88
N LEU A 164 -13.33 18.49 9.26
CA LEU A 164 -12.35 17.62 8.61
C LEU A 164 -12.59 16.15 8.96
N ILE A 165 -12.99 15.88 10.18
CA ILE A 165 -13.41 14.54 10.61
C ILE A 165 -14.63 14.08 9.82
N ALA A 166 -15.67 14.93 9.71
CA ALA A 166 -16.88 14.59 8.93
C ALA A 166 -16.55 14.25 7.46
N ALA A 167 -15.60 14.98 6.86
CA ALA A 167 -15.13 14.70 5.50
C ALA A 167 -14.32 13.39 5.38
N LEU A 168 -13.61 12.98 6.44
CA LEU A 168 -12.76 11.79 6.45
C LEU A 168 -13.53 10.48 6.72
N LEU A 169 -14.61 10.54 7.52
CA LEU A 169 -15.33 9.36 7.95
C LEU A 169 -15.94 8.51 6.83
N PRO A 170 -16.52 9.08 5.75
CA PRO A 170 -17.04 8.28 4.63
C PRO A 170 -15.96 7.41 3.99
N ALA A 171 -14.77 7.98 3.70
CA ALA A 171 -13.64 7.25 3.15
C ALA A 171 -13.13 6.17 4.13
N LEU A 172 -13.06 6.48 5.42
CA LEU A 172 -12.66 5.52 6.45
C LEU A 172 -13.61 4.31 6.50
N ARG A 173 -14.93 4.54 6.50
CA ARG A 173 -15.93 3.47 6.48
C ARG A 173 -15.80 2.60 5.24
N ALA A 174 -15.67 3.23 4.09
CA ALA A 174 -15.54 2.52 2.82
C ALA A 174 -14.27 1.66 2.77
N ASP A 175 -13.12 2.20 3.17
CA ASP A 175 -11.87 1.46 3.17
C ASP A 175 -11.87 0.29 4.16
N LEU A 176 -12.54 0.42 5.30
CA LEU A 176 -12.74 -0.69 6.22
C LEU A 176 -13.68 -1.75 5.63
N ALA A 177 -14.72 -1.34 4.91
CA ALA A 177 -15.63 -2.26 4.23
C ALA A 177 -14.91 -3.09 3.14
N LEU A 178 -13.88 -2.54 2.47
CA LEU A 178 -13.07 -3.28 1.48
C LEU A 178 -12.49 -4.57 2.04
N VAL A 179 -12.19 -4.61 3.34
CA VAL A 179 -11.50 -5.73 3.98
C VAL A 179 -12.43 -6.62 4.83
N GLU A 180 -13.67 -6.22 5.06
CA GLU A 180 -14.62 -6.98 5.88
C GLU A 180 -15.05 -8.28 5.21
N ASP A 181 -15.43 -8.19 3.94
CA ASP A 181 -15.90 -9.31 3.14
C ASP A 181 -14.80 -9.89 2.24
N TYR A 182 -13.56 -9.38 2.39
CA TYR A 182 -12.43 -9.84 1.57
C TYR A 182 -11.83 -11.12 2.14
N ALA A 183 -11.94 -12.18 1.37
CA ALA A 183 -11.31 -13.47 1.64
C ALA A 183 -10.51 -13.92 0.41
N ILE A 184 -9.48 -14.70 0.66
CA ILE A 184 -8.70 -15.37 -0.38
C ILE A 184 -8.90 -16.89 -0.26
N GLU A 185 -8.83 -17.58 -1.39
CA GLU A 185 -8.91 -19.04 -1.40
C GLU A 185 -7.63 -19.64 -0.76
N PRO A 186 -7.78 -20.71 0.05
CA PRO A 186 -6.63 -21.40 0.62
C PRO A 186 -5.69 -21.90 -0.49
N GLY A 187 -4.39 -21.60 -0.35
CA GLY A 187 -3.37 -21.98 -1.31
C GLY A 187 -3.19 -21.04 -2.51
N ASP A 188 -3.96 -19.95 -2.59
CA ASP A 188 -3.76 -18.90 -3.61
C ASP A 188 -2.49 -18.10 -3.30
N ARG A 189 -1.42 -18.39 -4.04
CA ARG A 189 -0.10 -17.80 -3.86
C ARG A 189 0.29 -16.93 -5.04
N ILE A 190 0.90 -15.77 -4.77
CA ILE A 190 1.52 -14.96 -5.81
C ILE A 190 2.92 -15.48 -6.15
N ALA A 191 3.40 -15.16 -7.35
CA ALA A 191 4.71 -15.65 -7.81
C ALA A 191 5.89 -14.77 -7.33
N CYS A 192 5.64 -13.49 -7.05
CA CYS A 192 6.71 -12.56 -6.68
C CYS A 192 7.12 -12.70 -5.22
N PRO A 193 8.36 -12.32 -4.87
CA PRO A 193 8.80 -12.19 -3.48
C PRO A 193 7.89 -11.29 -2.65
N ILE A 194 7.80 -11.57 -1.35
CA ILE A 194 7.12 -10.69 -0.37
C ILE A 194 8.12 -10.24 0.69
N THR A 195 8.18 -8.92 0.93
CA THR A 195 8.82 -8.35 2.11
C THR A 195 7.77 -7.72 3.02
N ALA A 196 7.72 -8.17 4.28
CA ALA A 196 6.78 -7.68 5.27
C ALA A 196 7.46 -6.74 6.27
N PHE A 197 6.88 -5.56 6.46
CA PHE A 197 7.41 -4.51 7.33
C PHE A 197 6.49 -4.25 8.53
N GLY A 198 7.04 -3.90 9.69
CA GLY A 198 6.29 -3.53 10.88
C GLY A 198 7.06 -2.62 11.82
N GLY A 199 6.34 -2.06 12.80
CA GLY A 199 6.92 -1.31 13.89
C GLY A 199 7.05 -2.14 15.17
N THR A 200 8.07 -1.89 16.01
CA THR A 200 8.26 -2.60 17.30
C THR A 200 7.06 -2.48 18.23
N ASP A 201 6.40 -1.33 18.20
CA ASP A 201 5.30 -0.97 19.11
C ASP A 201 3.93 -1.08 18.43
N ASP A 202 3.87 -1.63 17.21
CA ASP A 202 2.61 -1.86 16.50
C ASP A 202 1.88 -3.07 17.11
N LEU A 203 0.73 -2.81 17.71
CA LEU A 203 -0.11 -3.82 18.35
C LEU A 203 -0.61 -4.91 17.39
N SER A 204 -0.52 -4.66 16.07
CA SER A 204 -0.98 -5.58 15.04
C SER A 204 0.06 -6.62 14.61
N HIS A 205 1.34 -6.52 15.07
CA HIS A 205 2.43 -7.26 14.44
C HIS A 205 2.90 -8.55 15.12
N SER A 206 2.57 -8.85 16.37
CA SER A 206 3.07 -10.06 17.05
C SER A 206 2.76 -11.34 16.24
N GLY A 207 3.72 -11.80 15.46
CA GLY A 207 3.57 -12.94 14.54
C GLY A 207 2.78 -12.67 13.26
N ALA A 208 2.12 -11.51 13.14
CA ALA A 208 1.24 -11.19 12.02
C ALA A 208 1.99 -11.07 10.68
N LEU A 209 3.22 -10.57 10.69
CA LEU A 209 4.02 -10.43 9.47
C LEU A 209 4.43 -11.78 8.89
N GLN A 210 4.68 -12.79 9.74
CA GLN A 210 5.08 -14.13 9.29
C GLN A 210 3.97 -14.84 8.50
N SER A 211 2.71 -14.46 8.71
CA SER A 211 1.57 -15.03 7.98
C SER A 211 1.65 -14.80 6.47
N TRP A 212 2.35 -13.79 6.00
CA TRP A 212 2.54 -13.51 4.58
C TRP A 212 3.44 -14.53 3.85
N ARG A 213 4.23 -15.30 4.59
CA ARG A 213 5.10 -16.36 4.03
C ARG A 213 4.31 -17.37 3.19
N ASP A 214 3.13 -17.73 3.64
CA ASP A 214 2.31 -18.75 3.03
C ASP A 214 1.61 -18.28 1.74
N LEU A 215 1.63 -16.96 1.47
CA LEU A 215 0.97 -16.34 0.31
C LEU A 215 1.89 -16.08 -0.90
N THR A 216 3.15 -16.53 -0.84
CA THR A 216 4.05 -16.44 -1.99
C THR A 216 4.70 -17.79 -2.33
N CYS A 217 4.96 -18.00 -3.63
CA CYS A 217 5.88 -19.05 -4.11
C CYS A 217 7.33 -18.53 -4.21
N GLY A 218 7.54 -17.21 -4.12
CA GLY A 218 8.85 -16.58 -4.12
C GLY A 218 9.49 -16.55 -2.73
N THR A 219 10.55 -15.77 -2.59
CA THR A 219 11.20 -15.55 -1.30
C THR A 219 10.34 -14.68 -0.37
N PHE A 220 10.46 -14.92 0.93
CA PHE A 220 9.82 -14.14 1.97
C PHE A 220 10.86 -13.65 2.98
N ARG A 221 10.78 -12.38 3.34
CA ARG A 221 11.50 -11.83 4.49
C ARG A 221 10.64 -10.83 5.27
N SER A 222 11.05 -10.50 6.48
CA SER A 222 10.39 -9.47 7.28
C SER A 222 11.42 -8.57 7.95
N CYS A 223 11.09 -7.28 8.07
CA CYS A 223 11.91 -6.28 8.75
C CYS A 223 11.06 -5.50 9.75
N ILE A 224 11.62 -5.23 10.92
CA ILE A 224 10.99 -4.48 11.99
C ILE A 224 11.77 -3.18 12.21
N PHE A 225 11.05 -2.07 12.30
CA PHE A 225 11.60 -0.74 12.56
C PHE A 225 11.14 -0.24 13.93
N PRO A 226 11.90 0.64 14.59
CA PRO A 226 11.44 1.30 15.80
C PRO A 226 10.17 2.12 15.54
N GLY A 227 9.17 2.02 16.43
CA GLY A 227 7.94 2.80 16.38
C GLY A 227 6.66 1.96 16.30
N GLY A 228 5.52 2.65 16.26
CA GLY A 228 4.18 2.05 16.22
C GLY A 228 3.69 1.76 14.80
N HIS A 229 2.35 1.81 14.63
CA HIS A 229 1.70 1.48 13.35
C HIS A 229 2.22 2.32 12.17
N PHE A 230 2.55 3.59 12.39
CA PHE A 230 3.07 4.52 11.37
C PHE A 230 4.59 4.75 11.51
N TYR A 231 5.36 3.70 11.85
CA TYR A 231 6.82 3.73 12.02
C TYR A 231 7.57 4.42 10.86
N PHE A 232 7.06 4.34 9.65
CA PHE A 232 7.71 4.96 8.47
C PHE A 232 7.69 6.49 8.48
N SER A 233 6.93 7.14 9.37
CA SER A 233 7.03 8.59 9.57
C SER A 233 8.40 9.02 10.13
N THR A 234 9.04 8.13 10.90
CA THR A 234 10.37 8.35 11.51
C THR A 234 11.46 7.50 10.87
N ALA A 235 11.12 6.38 10.25
CA ALA A 235 12.06 5.43 9.64
C ALA A 235 12.03 5.44 8.10
N ALA A 236 11.61 6.57 7.47
CA ALA A 236 11.41 6.64 6.02
C ALA A 236 12.67 6.33 5.21
N GLU A 237 13.85 6.79 5.65
CA GLU A 237 15.12 6.51 4.98
C GLU A 237 15.49 5.03 5.02
N ALA A 238 15.42 4.42 6.21
CA ALA A 238 15.72 3.00 6.37
C ALA A 238 14.73 2.13 5.59
N LEU A 239 13.44 2.46 5.61
CA LEU A 239 12.43 1.77 4.83
C LEU A 239 12.67 1.90 3.32
N ALA A 240 13.02 3.10 2.84
CA ALA A 240 13.33 3.34 1.43
C ALA A 240 14.52 2.48 0.97
N LYS A 241 15.57 2.39 1.79
CA LYS A 241 16.75 1.56 1.52
C LYS A 241 16.36 0.10 1.31
N GLU A 242 15.59 -0.48 2.24
CA GLU A 242 15.14 -1.87 2.16
C GLU A 242 14.28 -2.12 0.92
N ILE A 243 13.35 -1.21 0.61
CA ILE A 243 12.49 -1.31 -0.57
C ILE A 243 13.29 -1.26 -1.86
N VAL A 244 14.23 -0.30 -1.97
CA VAL A 244 15.05 -0.11 -3.18
C VAL A 244 15.97 -1.30 -3.42
N GLU A 245 16.58 -1.85 -2.36
CA GLU A 245 17.47 -3.01 -2.44
C GLU A 245 16.71 -4.25 -2.93
N ASP A 246 15.57 -4.56 -2.33
CA ASP A 246 14.73 -5.69 -2.72
C ASP A 246 14.16 -5.54 -4.13
N LEU A 247 13.68 -4.34 -4.45
CA LEU A 247 13.08 -4.08 -5.75
C LEU A 247 14.12 -4.23 -6.87
N ARG A 248 15.31 -3.65 -6.68
CA ARG A 248 16.43 -3.78 -7.63
C ARG A 248 16.86 -5.23 -7.80
N THR A 249 16.97 -5.97 -6.73
CA THR A 249 17.27 -7.42 -6.76
C THR A 249 16.24 -8.16 -7.59
N SER A 250 14.95 -7.89 -7.35
CA SER A 250 13.85 -8.57 -8.03
C SER A 250 13.73 -8.24 -9.53
N VAL A 251 14.18 -7.05 -9.95
CA VAL A 251 14.16 -6.63 -11.36
C VAL A 251 15.50 -6.79 -12.06
N GLY A 252 16.51 -7.35 -11.40
CA GLY A 252 17.86 -7.55 -11.97
C GLY A 252 18.63 -6.25 -12.22
N LEU A 253 18.33 -5.18 -11.48
CA LEU A 253 19.03 -3.89 -11.56
C LEU A 253 20.17 -3.87 -10.53
N GLN A 254 21.43 -3.78 -11.02
CA GLN A 254 22.56 -3.53 -10.14
C GLN A 254 22.53 -2.11 -9.56
N ALA A 255 23.05 -1.93 -8.33
CA ALA A 255 23.22 -0.61 -7.74
C ALA A 255 24.08 0.27 -8.68
N ALA A 256 23.58 1.46 -9.02
CA ALA A 256 24.38 2.44 -9.77
C ALA A 256 25.56 2.84 -8.89
N GLY A 257 26.77 2.32 -9.17
CA GLY A 257 27.96 2.73 -8.43
C GLY A 257 29.04 1.70 -8.17
N ALA A 258 28.86 0.42 -8.47
CA ALA A 258 29.96 -0.53 -8.44
C ALA A 258 30.69 -0.53 -9.81
N ARG A 259 31.46 0.53 -10.09
CA ARG A 259 32.54 0.42 -11.10
C ARG A 259 33.60 -0.48 -10.48
N SER A 260 33.80 -1.66 -11.06
CA SER A 260 34.96 -2.49 -10.77
C SER A 260 36.23 -1.65 -11.01
N PRO A 261 37.19 -1.61 -10.07
CA PRO A 261 38.50 -1.06 -10.40
C PRO A 261 39.12 -2.01 -11.41
N SER A 262 39.48 -1.44 -12.56
CA SER A 262 40.37 -2.05 -13.58
C SER A 262 41.79 -2.20 -13.05
#